data_57e959b4722a5f16205a49902d27119b
#
_entry.id   57e959b4722a5f16205a49902d27119b
#
_cell.length_a   1.000
_cell.length_b   1.000
_cell.length_c   1.000
_cell.angle_alpha   90.00
_cell.angle_beta   90.00
_cell.angle_gamma   90.00
#
_symmetry.space_group_name_H-M   'P 1'
#
loop_
_entity.id
_entity.type
_entity.pdbx_description
1 polymer ?
#
loop_
_entity_poly.entity_id
_entity_poly.type
_entity_poly.pdbx_seq_one_letter_code
_entity_poly.pdbx_strand_id
1 'polypeptide(L)'
;MGCVQSVSSPDKMAQQRSREIDEDLRRDQERASREVKLLLLGAGESGKSTIVKQIKIIHESYFTKEECLEYKPVVHNNTIQSLIAVIKGMNKLGISLDDPTKMDDVQYFVQSVITAEKSENKMPELTSELSQAMQSLWDDKGVQKCFSRSNEFQLNDSAGYFLDSLPRISAPNYLPSQQDVLRTRVKTTGIIETKFRYKGLLFKLFDVGGQKSERSKWIHCFNGVTAIIFCVAMSEYDLTLYEDEKTNRMQESLKLFDSICNNKWFIDTSIILFLNKKDLFADKIRRSPLTIAFPEYKGAQTYEEASAYIRYKFESLNKQKASGKEIYTHFTCATSNQNMEFVFDAVTDVILRNNIKKSMLQ
;
A
#
# COMPACT_ATOMS: atom_id res chain seq x y z
N MET A 1 -66.02 36.67 23.53
CA MET A 1 -64.72 35.90 23.65
C MET A 1 -64.10 35.85 22.33
N GLY A 2 -63.13 36.73 22.06
CA GLY A 2 -62.38 36.75 20.79
C GLY A 2 -61.10 35.94 20.90
N CYS A 3 -60.96 34.86 20.15
CA CYS A 3 -59.71 34.16 19.99
C CYS A 3 -58.75 35.04 19.19
N VAL A 4 -57.76 35.59 19.87
CA VAL A 4 -56.60 36.20 19.21
C VAL A 4 -55.73 35.07 18.72
N GLN A 5 -55.83 34.70 17.44
CA GLN A 5 -54.84 33.91 16.77
C GLN A 5 -53.58 34.78 16.69
N SER A 6 -52.53 34.42 17.40
CA SER A 6 -51.19 35.01 17.31
C SER A 6 -50.61 34.65 15.96
N VAL A 7 -50.82 35.47 14.95
CA VAL A 7 -50.07 35.37 13.68
C VAL A 7 -48.63 35.69 14.01
N SER A 8 -47.77 34.68 13.90
CA SER A 8 -46.31 34.84 14.03
C SER A 8 -45.88 35.83 12.95
N SER A 9 -45.31 36.98 13.37
CA SER A 9 -44.83 37.97 12.42
C SER A 9 -43.76 37.32 11.52
N PRO A 10 -43.65 37.72 10.24
CA PRO A 10 -42.60 37.22 9.31
C PRO A 10 -41.21 37.26 9.90
N ASP A 11 -40.91 38.27 10.73
CA ASP A 11 -39.64 38.41 11.45
C ASP A 11 -39.37 37.29 12.47
N LYS A 12 -40.40 36.82 13.18
CA LYS A 12 -40.26 35.70 14.15
C LYS A 12 -39.97 34.39 13.43
N MET A 13 -40.60 34.15 12.28
CA MET A 13 -40.33 32.97 11.46
C MET A 13 -38.94 33.04 10.84
N ALA A 14 -38.49 34.18 10.37
CA ALA A 14 -37.14 34.39 9.85
C ALA A 14 -36.08 34.18 10.95
N GLN A 15 -36.30 34.70 12.16
CA GLN A 15 -35.39 34.48 13.29
C GLN A 15 -35.35 33.02 13.74
N GLN A 16 -36.49 32.33 13.75
CA GLN A 16 -36.51 30.90 14.08
C GLN A 16 -35.76 30.08 13.07
N ARG A 17 -35.95 30.33 11.78
CA ARG A 17 -35.23 29.68 10.69
C ARG A 17 -33.71 29.94 10.72
N SER A 18 -33.31 31.17 11.06
CA SER A 18 -31.91 31.52 11.27
C SER A 18 -31.27 30.70 12.40
N ARG A 19 -31.96 30.58 13.54
CA ARG A 19 -31.49 29.75 14.69
C ARG A 19 -31.39 28.27 14.33
N GLU A 20 -32.33 27.73 13.60
CA GLU A 20 -32.28 26.33 13.12
C GLU A 20 -31.07 26.10 12.22
N ILE A 21 -30.82 27.03 11.30
CA ILE A 21 -29.64 27.01 10.41
C ILE A 21 -28.34 27.09 11.23
N ASP A 22 -28.26 28.00 12.20
CA ASP A 22 -27.10 28.17 13.08
C ASP A 22 -26.84 26.91 13.92
N GLU A 23 -27.88 26.26 14.41
CA GLU A 23 -27.77 24.98 15.16
C GLU A 23 -27.30 23.85 14.23
N ASP A 24 -27.81 23.76 13.02
CA ASP A 24 -27.39 22.75 12.04
C ASP A 24 -25.95 22.98 11.62
N LEU A 25 -25.55 24.22 11.33
CA LEU A 25 -24.17 24.59 11.03
C LEU A 25 -23.22 24.22 12.19
N ARG A 26 -23.64 24.47 13.44
CA ARG A 26 -22.84 24.10 14.60
C ARG A 26 -22.70 22.57 14.74
N ARG A 27 -23.78 21.82 14.51
CA ARG A 27 -23.75 20.34 14.52
C ARG A 27 -22.83 19.81 13.40
N ASP A 28 -22.92 20.40 12.23
CA ASP A 28 -22.06 20.02 11.09
C ASP A 28 -20.59 20.37 11.35
N GLN A 29 -20.31 21.52 11.97
CA GLN A 29 -18.96 21.88 12.39
C GLN A 29 -18.42 20.92 13.48
N GLU A 30 -19.24 20.54 14.47
CA GLU A 30 -18.88 19.56 15.49
C GLU A 30 -18.61 18.16 14.86
N ARG A 31 -19.38 17.75 13.86
CA ARG A 31 -19.14 16.53 13.11
C ARG A 31 -17.85 16.61 12.30
N ALA A 32 -17.67 17.70 11.54
CA ALA A 32 -16.47 17.93 10.74
C ALA A 32 -15.19 17.99 11.58
N SER A 33 -15.26 18.54 12.80
CA SER A 33 -14.11 18.58 13.73
C SER A 33 -13.68 17.20 14.22
N ARG A 34 -14.56 16.21 14.16
CA ARG A 34 -14.29 14.81 14.53
C ARG A 34 -13.91 13.92 13.33
N GLU A 35 -13.90 14.48 12.14
CA GLU A 35 -13.48 13.76 10.94
C GLU A 35 -12.00 13.98 10.63
N VAL A 36 -11.30 12.91 10.36
CA VAL A 36 -9.88 12.91 9.95
C VAL A 36 -9.77 12.32 8.55
N LYS A 37 -9.49 13.17 7.57
CA LYS A 37 -9.30 12.74 6.19
C LYS A 37 -7.83 12.43 5.94
N LEU A 38 -7.50 11.15 5.76
CA LEU A 38 -6.16 10.65 5.43
C LEU A 38 -6.06 10.31 3.96
N LEU A 39 -5.05 10.83 3.30
CA LEU A 39 -4.76 10.51 1.90
C LEU A 39 -3.49 9.66 1.82
N LEU A 40 -3.63 8.44 1.29
CA LEU A 40 -2.55 7.48 1.19
C LEU A 40 -1.92 7.55 -0.20
N LEU A 41 -0.72 8.13 -0.29
CA LEU A 41 0.02 8.36 -1.53
C LEU A 41 1.30 7.53 -1.60
N GLY A 42 1.90 7.45 -2.78
CA GLY A 42 3.15 6.75 -3.05
C GLY A 42 3.13 6.04 -4.39
N ALA A 43 4.28 5.61 -4.85
CA ALA A 43 4.44 4.88 -6.12
C ALA A 43 3.65 3.57 -6.14
N GLY A 44 3.52 2.95 -7.31
CA GLY A 44 2.98 1.60 -7.42
C GLY A 44 3.76 0.64 -6.53
N GLU A 45 3.09 -0.35 -5.93
CA GLU A 45 3.71 -1.40 -5.10
C GLU A 45 4.33 -0.93 -3.78
N SER A 46 4.23 0.34 -3.39
CA SER A 46 4.77 0.83 -2.11
C SER A 46 4.10 0.26 -0.84
N GLY A 47 3.02 -0.50 -0.99
CA GLY A 47 2.31 -1.18 0.11
C GLY A 47 1.08 -0.43 0.63
N LYS A 48 0.58 0.59 -0.08
CA LYS A 48 -0.62 1.37 0.31
C LYS A 48 -1.83 0.50 0.62
N SER A 49 -2.24 -0.33 -0.32
CA SER A 49 -3.43 -1.20 -0.14
C SER A 49 -3.21 -2.28 0.94
N THR A 50 -1.96 -2.66 1.22
CA THR A 50 -1.63 -3.51 2.37
C THR A 50 -1.85 -2.76 3.69
N ILE A 51 -1.48 -1.48 3.75
CA ILE A 51 -1.75 -0.62 4.91
C ILE A 51 -3.26 -0.49 5.16
N VAL A 52 -4.07 -0.31 4.10
CA VAL A 52 -5.55 -0.27 4.24
C VAL A 52 -6.09 -1.57 4.82
N LYS A 53 -5.66 -2.72 4.28
CA LYS A 53 -6.05 -4.04 4.81
C LYS A 53 -5.63 -4.21 6.27
N GLN A 54 -4.43 -3.75 6.60
CA GLN A 54 -3.90 -3.84 7.95
C GLN A 54 -4.69 -2.97 8.94
N ILE A 55 -5.07 -1.76 8.53
CA ILE A 55 -5.91 -0.86 9.33
C ILE A 55 -7.29 -1.49 9.58
N LYS A 56 -7.87 -2.16 8.58
CA LYS A 56 -9.11 -2.93 8.77
C LYS A 56 -8.94 -4.01 9.84
N ILE A 57 -7.85 -4.77 9.81
CA ILE A 57 -7.55 -5.80 10.81
C ILE A 57 -7.45 -5.21 12.22
N ILE A 58 -6.79 -4.05 12.37
CA ILE A 58 -6.53 -3.42 13.67
C ILE A 58 -7.80 -2.78 14.26
N HIS A 59 -8.65 -2.14 13.44
CA HIS A 59 -9.71 -1.26 13.93
C HIS A 59 -11.14 -1.74 13.67
N GLU A 60 -11.38 -2.64 12.69
CA GLU A 60 -12.73 -3.10 12.32
C GLU A 60 -13.01 -4.57 12.69
N SER A 61 -12.07 -5.27 13.29
CA SER A 61 -12.04 -6.73 13.43
C SER A 61 -11.49 -7.43 12.18
N TYR A 62 -10.71 -8.48 12.39
CA TYR A 62 -10.13 -9.33 11.36
C TYR A 62 -11.08 -9.63 10.19
N PHE A 63 -10.56 -9.95 9.02
CA PHE A 63 -11.37 -10.47 7.92
C PHE A 63 -12.15 -11.69 8.36
N THR A 64 -13.46 -11.71 8.09
CA THR A 64 -14.29 -12.88 8.36
C THR A 64 -13.89 -14.07 7.50
N LYS A 65 -14.39 -15.26 7.79
CA LYS A 65 -14.11 -16.44 6.95
C LYS A 65 -14.62 -16.25 5.52
N GLU A 66 -15.79 -15.64 5.38
CA GLU A 66 -16.42 -15.34 4.10
C GLU A 66 -15.57 -14.35 3.29
N GLU A 67 -15.13 -13.27 3.91
CA GLU A 67 -14.22 -12.30 3.30
C GLU A 67 -12.88 -12.92 2.92
N CYS A 68 -12.31 -13.79 3.77
CA CYS A 68 -11.09 -14.53 3.43
C CYS A 68 -11.28 -15.43 2.21
N LEU A 69 -12.45 -16.10 2.09
CA LEU A 69 -12.76 -16.96 0.94
C LEU A 69 -12.81 -16.17 -0.38
N GLU A 70 -13.28 -14.92 -0.36
CA GLU A 70 -13.26 -14.04 -1.53
C GLU A 70 -11.84 -13.80 -2.06
N TYR A 71 -10.83 -13.87 -1.18
CA TYR A 71 -9.42 -13.74 -1.58
C TYR A 71 -8.80 -15.04 -2.11
N LYS A 72 -9.46 -16.20 -1.99
CA LYS A 72 -8.91 -17.48 -2.46
C LYS A 72 -8.50 -17.44 -3.93
N PRO A 73 -9.35 -16.97 -4.88
CA PRO A 73 -8.95 -16.86 -6.29
C PRO A 73 -7.76 -15.90 -6.49
N VAL A 74 -7.70 -14.82 -5.69
CA VAL A 74 -6.62 -13.83 -5.77
C VAL A 74 -5.29 -14.44 -5.31
N VAL A 75 -5.30 -15.23 -4.22
CA VAL A 75 -4.12 -15.95 -3.73
C VAL A 75 -3.62 -16.94 -4.78
N HIS A 76 -4.53 -17.75 -5.35
CA HIS A 76 -4.19 -18.71 -6.40
C HIS A 76 -3.57 -18.00 -7.62
N ASN A 77 -4.20 -16.91 -8.08
CA ASN A 77 -3.68 -16.12 -9.19
C ASN A 77 -2.30 -15.55 -8.88
N ASN A 78 -2.09 -14.95 -7.69
CA ASN A 78 -0.79 -14.39 -7.30
C ASN A 78 0.29 -15.48 -7.25
N THR A 79 -0.05 -16.69 -6.80
CA THR A 79 0.87 -17.83 -6.75
C THR A 79 1.30 -18.25 -8.15
N ILE A 80 0.34 -18.44 -9.06
CA ILE A 80 0.60 -18.82 -10.46
C ILE A 80 1.42 -17.73 -11.17
N GLN A 81 1.03 -16.45 -11.04
CA GLN A 81 1.75 -15.33 -11.63
C GLN A 81 3.20 -15.21 -11.11
N SER A 82 3.43 -15.58 -9.86
CA SER A 82 4.78 -15.59 -9.29
C SER A 82 5.68 -16.59 -9.99
N LEU A 83 5.21 -17.82 -10.21
CA LEU A 83 5.99 -18.83 -10.92
C LEU A 83 6.18 -18.48 -12.41
N ILE A 84 5.16 -17.91 -13.08
CA ILE A 84 5.29 -17.38 -14.44
C ILE A 84 6.41 -16.37 -14.52
N ALA A 85 6.46 -15.43 -13.56
CA ALA A 85 7.50 -14.39 -13.54
C ALA A 85 8.90 -14.98 -13.36
N VAL A 86 9.06 -15.99 -12.49
CA VAL A 86 10.34 -16.67 -12.28
C VAL A 86 10.77 -17.43 -13.54
N ILE A 87 9.88 -18.20 -14.19
CA ILE A 87 10.20 -18.91 -15.43
C ILE A 87 10.60 -17.95 -16.56
N LYS A 88 9.86 -16.83 -16.70
CA LYS A 88 10.26 -15.75 -17.63
C LYS A 88 11.61 -15.15 -17.27
N GLY A 89 11.88 -14.99 -15.97
CA GLY A 89 13.18 -14.55 -15.45
C GLY A 89 14.31 -15.52 -15.81
N MET A 90 14.09 -16.83 -15.70
CA MET A 90 15.07 -17.84 -16.12
C MET A 90 15.46 -17.67 -17.59
N ASN A 91 14.50 -17.51 -18.47
CA ASN A 91 14.75 -17.27 -19.89
C ASN A 91 15.54 -15.97 -20.12
N LYS A 92 15.16 -14.88 -19.43
CA LYS A 92 15.83 -13.58 -19.53
C LYS A 92 17.28 -13.63 -19.04
N LEU A 93 17.55 -14.40 -17.98
CA LEU A 93 18.86 -14.51 -17.34
C LEU A 93 19.73 -15.66 -17.89
N GLY A 94 19.21 -16.45 -18.84
CA GLY A 94 19.91 -17.62 -19.39
C GLY A 94 20.15 -18.71 -18.33
N ILE A 95 19.24 -18.89 -17.38
CA ILE A 95 19.32 -19.90 -16.33
C ILE A 95 18.47 -21.11 -16.76
N SER A 96 19.08 -22.29 -16.81
CA SER A 96 18.40 -23.56 -17.09
C SER A 96 17.93 -24.25 -15.79
N LEU A 97 17.01 -25.19 -15.92
CA LEU A 97 16.68 -26.12 -14.84
C LEU A 97 17.93 -26.89 -14.41
N ASP A 98 18.03 -27.18 -13.11
CA ASP A 98 19.08 -28.07 -12.57
C ASP A 98 18.77 -29.53 -12.93
N ASP A 99 17.49 -29.90 -12.91
CA ASP A 99 16.99 -31.20 -13.35
C ASP A 99 16.25 -31.09 -14.70
N PRO A 100 16.87 -31.56 -15.81
CA PRO A 100 16.24 -31.49 -17.14
C PRO A 100 14.95 -32.31 -17.27
N THR A 101 14.73 -33.31 -16.42
CA THR A 101 13.49 -34.14 -16.45
C THR A 101 12.24 -33.33 -16.09
N LYS A 102 12.39 -32.22 -15.38
CA LYS A 102 11.30 -31.31 -15.03
C LYS A 102 10.83 -30.43 -16.18
N MET A 103 11.39 -30.62 -17.39
CA MET A 103 10.91 -29.89 -18.58
C MET A 103 9.44 -30.20 -18.90
N ASP A 104 8.99 -31.42 -18.61
CA ASP A 104 7.59 -31.81 -18.78
C ASP A 104 6.68 -31.01 -17.84
N ASP A 105 7.10 -30.74 -16.60
CA ASP A 105 6.38 -29.89 -15.65
C ASP A 105 6.30 -28.44 -16.15
N VAL A 106 7.39 -27.92 -16.76
CA VAL A 106 7.37 -26.58 -17.39
C VAL A 106 6.36 -26.53 -18.51
N GLN A 107 6.37 -27.53 -19.39
CA GLN A 107 5.44 -27.58 -20.54
C GLN A 107 4.00 -27.67 -20.07
N TYR A 108 3.69 -28.54 -19.12
CA TYR A 108 2.37 -28.70 -18.54
C TYR A 108 1.88 -27.39 -17.89
N PHE A 109 2.73 -26.75 -17.07
CA PHE A 109 2.43 -25.48 -16.41
C PHE A 109 2.13 -24.37 -17.43
N VAL A 110 3.03 -24.17 -18.40
CA VAL A 110 2.89 -23.13 -19.43
C VAL A 110 1.65 -23.38 -20.29
N GLN A 111 1.39 -24.65 -20.70
CA GLN A 111 0.23 -24.99 -21.49
C GLN A 111 -1.09 -24.76 -20.72
N SER A 112 -1.12 -25.07 -19.42
CA SER A 112 -2.28 -24.81 -18.56
C SER A 112 -2.60 -23.31 -18.51
N VAL A 113 -1.59 -22.45 -18.36
CA VAL A 113 -1.74 -21.00 -18.36
C VAL A 113 -2.25 -20.48 -19.70
N ILE A 114 -1.64 -20.89 -20.81
CA ILE A 114 -2.03 -20.48 -22.17
C ILE A 114 -3.45 -20.90 -22.49
N THR A 115 -3.86 -22.11 -22.09
CA THR A 115 -5.20 -22.63 -22.33
C THR A 115 -6.26 -21.83 -21.58
N ALA A 116 -6.00 -21.52 -20.30
CA ALA A 116 -6.91 -20.73 -19.47
C ALA A 116 -7.06 -19.28 -19.99
N GLU A 117 -5.94 -18.65 -20.41
CA GLU A 117 -5.98 -17.31 -21.00
C GLU A 117 -6.80 -17.28 -22.30
N LYS A 118 -6.68 -18.31 -23.14
CA LYS A 118 -7.41 -18.38 -24.44
C LYS A 118 -8.91 -18.67 -24.26
N SER A 119 -9.27 -19.50 -23.28
CA SER A 119 -10.65 -19.96 -23.11
C SER A 119 -11.53 -18.96 -22.36
N GLU A 120 -11.02 -18.36 -21.29
CA GLU A 120 -11.81 -17.54 -20.37
C GLU A 120 -11.21 -16.18 -20.06
N ASN A 121 -10.05 -15.85 -20.62
CA ASN A 121 -9.24 -14.68 -20.26
C ASN A 121 -8.95 -14.60 -18.73
N LYS A 122 -8.76 -15.77 -18.12
CA LYS A 122 -8.52 -15.95 -16.68
C LYS A 122 -7.26 -16.79 -16.45
N MET A 123 -6.80 -16.82 -15.19
CA MET A 123 -5.79 -17.77 -14.77
C MET A 123 -6.38 -19.17 -14.61
N PRO A 124 -5.57 -20.24 -14.78
CA PRO A 124 -6.03 -21.60 -14.56
C PRO A 124 -6.43 -21.79 -13.10
N GLU A 125 -7.36 -22.71 -12.87
CA GLU A 125 -7.67 -23.19 -11.53
C GLU A 125 -6.45 -23.96 -10.98
N LEU A 126 -6.14 -23.73 -9.70
CA LEU A 126 -5.04 -24.41 -9.02
C LEU A 126 -5.47 -25.85 -8.66
N THR A 127 -5.45 -26.74 -9.66
CA THR A 127 -5.74 -28.17 -9.46
C THR A 127 -4.59 -28.87 -8.72
N SER A 128 -4.85 -30.10 -8.28
CA SER A 128 -3.81 -30.93 -7.63
C SER A 128 -2.61 -31.15 -8.55
N GLU A 129 -2.87 -31.49 -9.81
CA GLU A 129 -1.84 -31.76 -10.82
C GLU A 129 -1.01 -30.50 -11.11
N LEU A 130 -1.69 -29.35 -11.29
CA LEU A 130 -1.00 -28.08 -11.52
C LEU A 130 -0.13 -27.71 -10.32
N SER A 131 -0.66 -27.90 -9.12
CA SER A 131 0.10 -27.63 -7.89
C SER A 131 1.32 -28.52 -7.74
N GLN A 132 1.23 -29.81 -8.07
CA GLN A 132 2.35 -30.74 -8.05
C GLN A 132 3.44 -30.32 -9.04
N ALA A 133 3.08 -29.97 -10.28
CA ALA A 133 4.03 -29.48 -11.26
C ALA A 133 4.69 -28.16 -10.77
N MET A 134 3.91 -27.24 -10.21
CA MET A 134 4.45 -26.01 -9.65
C MET A 134 5.40 -26.26 -8.47
N GLN A 135 5.09 -27.21 -7.58
CA GLN A 135 5.95 -27.55 -6.46
C GLN A 135 7.26 -28.21 -6.95
N SER A 136 7.17 -29.14 -7.91
CA SER A 136 8.35 -29.74 -8.54
C SER A 136 9.29 -28.70 -9.13
N LEU A 137 8.73 -27.71 -9.83
CA LEU A 137 9.49 -26.60 -10.40
C LEU A 137 10.09 -25.71 -9.32
N TRP A 138 9.30 -25.37 -8.27
CA TRP A 138 9.79 -24.53 -7.19
C TRP A 138 10.97 -25.13 -6.43
N ASP A 139 10.99 -26.47 -6.28
CA ASP A 139 12.07 -27.23 -5.64
C ASP A 139 13.32 -27.38 -6.51
N ASP A 140 13.28 -26.92 -7.79
CA ASP A 140 14.43 -26.98 -8.67
C ASP A 140 15.48 -25.92 -8.34
N LYS A 141 16.77 -26.32 -8.26
CA LYS A 141 17.85 -25.39 -7.90
C LYS A 141 18.08 -24.30 -8.92
N GLY A 142 17.82 -24.55 -10.20
CA GLY A 142 17.88 -23.54 -11.26
C GLY A 142 16.79 -22.46 -11.04
N VAL A 143 15.57 -22.88 -10.70
CA VAL A 143 14.45 -22.00 -10.34
C VAL A 143 14.80 -21.17 -9.09
N GLN A 144 15.33 -21.80 -8.03
CA GLN A 144 15.77 -21.11 -6.81
C GLN A 144 16.94 -20.14 -7.07
N LYS A 145 17.87 -20.50 -7.95
CA LYS A 145 18.95 -19.61 -8.40
C LYS A 145 18.39 -18.38 -9.13
N CYS A 146 17.40 -18.55 -10.00
CA CYS A 146 16.72 -17.44 -10.65
C CYS A 146 16.00 -16.55 -9.62
N PHE A 147 15.26 -17.16 -8.68
CA PHE A 147 14.58 -16.43 -7.63
C PHE A 147 15.53 -15.59 -6.76
N SER A 148 16.72 -16.10 -6.46
CA SER A 148 17.73 -15.34 -5.71
C SER A 148 18.22 -14.08 -6.44
N ARG A 149 18.04 -14.02 -7.77
CA ARG A 149 18.35 -12.89 -8.65
C ARG A 149 17.11 -12.08 -9.06
N SER A 150 16.07 -12.10 -8.24
CA SER A 150 14.77 -11.46 -8.50
C SER A 150 14.83 -9.93 -8.67
N ASN A 151 15.92 -9.29 -8.28
CA ASN A 151 16.17 -7.87 -8.57
C ASN A 151 16.46 -7.55 -10.06
N GLU A 152 16.74 -8.57 -10.87
CA GLU A 152 17.06 -8.41 -12.31
C GLU A 152 15.81 -8.53 -13.22
N PHE A 153 14.65 -8.84 -12.63
CA PHE A 153 13.38 -8.93 -13.35
C PHE A 153 12.22 -8.52 -12.43
N GLN A 154 11.04 -8.34 -13.01
CA GLN A 154 9.85 -7.93 -12.25
C GLN A 154 9.22 -9.13 -11.54
N LEU A 155 9.28 -9.14 -10.21
CA LEU A 155 8.68 -10.16 -9.36
C LEU A 155 7.91 -9.53 -8.20
N ASN A 156 6.78 -10.15 -7.82
CA ASN A 156 6.04 -9.75 -6.64
C ASN A 156 6.84 -10.06 -5.37
N ASP A 157 6.91 -9.12 -4.42
CA ASP A 157 7.60 -9.30 -3.13
C ASP A 157 7.09 -10.50 -2.32
N SER A 158 5.82 -10.87 -2.50
CA SER A 158 5.21 -12.02 -1.83
C SER A 158 5.37 -13.34 -2.59
N ALA A 159 6.13 -13.36 -3.69
CA ALA A 159 6.27 -14.57 -4.52
C ALA A 159 6.80 -15.76 -3.73
N GLY A 160 7.89 -15.60 -2.97
CA GLY A 160 8.44 -16.66 -2.12
C GLY A 160 7.41 -17.15 -1.11
N TYR A 161 6.74 -16.25 -0.40
CA TYR A 161 5.72 -16.60 0.57
C TYR A 161 4.62 -17.51 0.00
N PHE A 162 4.12 -17.20 -1.19
CA PHE A 162 3.07 -17.99 -1.81
C PHE A 162 3.59 -19.32 -2.38
N LEU A 163 4.74 -19.30 -3.03
CA LEU A 163 5.34 -20.50 -3.61
C LEU A 163 5.81 -21.50 -2.54
N ASP A 164 6.38 -21.03 -1.42
CA ASP A 164 6.73 -21.87 -0.25
C ASP A 164 5.48 -22.46 0.43
N SER A 165 4.33 -21.82 0.26
CA SER A 165 3.05 -22.25 0.82
C SER A 165 2.19 -23.09 -0.13
N LEU A 166 2.69 -23.50 -1.29
CA LEU A 166 1.93 -24.25 -2.30
C LEU A 166 1.18 -25.46 -1.73
N PRO A 167 1.77 -26.34 -0.88
CA PRO A 167 1.05 -27.48 -0.33
C PRO A 167 -0.18 -27.08 0.50
N ARG A 168 -0.11 -25.97 1.20
CA ARG A 168 -1.22 -25.42 2.00
C ARG A 168 -2.27 -24.72 1.14
N ILE A 169 -1.82 -23.94 0.15
CA ILE A 169 -2.69 -23.13 -0.70
C ILE A 169 -3.50 -24.00 -1.66
N SER A 170 -2.93 -25.11 -2.12
CA SER A 170 -3.61 -26.05 -3.04
C SER A 170 -4.49 -27.07 -2.34
N ALA A 171 -4.53 -27.11 -1.01
CA ALA A 171 -5.35 -28.05 -0.28
C ALA A 171 -6.87 -27.85 -0.60
N PRO A 172 -7.67 -28.92 -0.73
CA PRO A 172 -9.09 -28.80 -1.11
C PRO A 172 -9.91 -27.90 -0.17
N ASN A 173 -9.57 -27.94 1.13
CA ASN A 173 -10.24 -27.16 2.18
C ASN A 173 -9.48 -25.86 2.52
N TYR A 174 -8.64 -25.36 1.62
CA TYR A 174 -7.87 -24.15 1.85
C TYR A 174 -8.77 -22.95 2.11
N LEU A 175 -8.53 -22.32 3.26
CA LEU A 175 -9.08 -21.03 3.66
C LEU A 175 -7.92 -20.03 3.80
N PRO A 176 -7.90 -18.93 3.05
CA PRO A 176 -6.86 -17.91 3.19
C PRO A 176 -6.76 -17.38 4.62
N SER A 177 -5.55 -17.32 5.14
CA SER A 177 -5.25 -16.67 6.41
C SER A 177 -5.24 -15.14 6.27
N GLN A 178 -5.28 -14.42 7.38
CA GLN A 178 -5.11 -12.95 7.39
C GLN A 178 -3.79 -12.54 6.69
N GLN A 179 -2.73 -13.32 6.88
CA GLN A 179 -1.44 -13.09 6.22
C GLN A 179 -1.52 -13.33 4.71
N ASP A 180 -2.26 -14.33 4.26
CA ASP A 180 -2.49 -14.53 2.83
C ASP A 180 -3.19 -13.31 2.23
N VAL A 181 -4.26 -12.83 2.89
CA VAL A 181 -5.01 -11.65 2.46
C VAL A 181 -4.12 -10.40 2.39
N LEU A 182 -3.33 -10.14 3.44
CA LEU A 182 -2.42 -8.98 3.49
C LEU A 182 -1.39 -8.99 2.35
N ARG A 183 -0.89 -10.18 2.01
CA ARG A 183 0.15 -10.37 0.99
C ARG A 183 -0.39 -10.46 -0.43
N THR A 184 -1.72 -10.57 -0.61
CA THR A 184 -2.30 -10.54 -1.96
C THR A 184 -2.05 -9.20 -2.63
N ARG A 185 -1.67 -9.29 -3.91
CA ARG A 185 -1.53 -8.15 -4.79
C ARG A 185 -2.73 -8.05 -5.71
N VAL A 186 -3.45 -6.94 -5.57
CA VAL A 186 -4.48 -6.49 -6.51
C VAL A 186 -4.11 -5.07 -6.94
N LYS A 187 -4.15 -4.79 -8.24
CA LYS A 187 -3.90 -3.45 -8.75
C LYS A 187 -5.04 -2.53 -8.31
N THR A 188 -4.71 -1.49 -7.53
CA THR A 188 -5.70 -0.47 -7.18
C THR A 188 -5.98 0.41 -8.39
N THR A 189 -7.22 0.44 -8.83
CA THR A 189 -7.72 1.35 -9.87
C THR A 189 -8.70 2.34 -9.25
N GLY A 190 -8.53 3.63 -9.57
CA GLY A 190 -9.39 4.68 -9.01
C GLY A 190 -9.07 5.07 -7.58
N ILE A 191 -10.11 5.38 -6.82
CA ILE A 191 -10.07 5.89 -5.44
C ILE A 191 -10.94 4.96 -4.59
N ILE A 192 -10.38 4.43 -3.51
CA ILE A 192 -11.09 3.58 -2.55
C ILE A 192 -11.14 4.32 -1.21
N GLU A 193 -12.34 4.57 -0.70
CA GLU A 193 -12.56 5.16 0.62
C GLU A 193 -12.84 4.07 1.64
N THR A 194 -12.08 4.06 2.74
CA THR A 194 -12.30 3.21 3.91
C THR A 194 -12.57 4.08 5.12
N LYS A 195 -13.63 3.77 5.90
CA LYS A 195 -14.03 4.52 7.10
C LYS A 195 -13.91 3.64 8.32
N PHE A 196 -13.29 4.14 9.37
CA PHE A 196 -13.23 3.46 10.67
C PHE A 196 -13.23 4.46 11.81
N ARG A 197 -13.59 4.01 13.03
CA ARG A 197 -13.59 4.83 14.23
C ARG A 197 -12.41 4.46 15.12
N TYR A 198 -11.68 5.48 15.58
CA TYR A 198 -10.57 5.29 16.51
C TYR A 198 -10.42 6.49 17.44
N LYS A 199 -10.23 6.26 18.75
CA LYS A 199 -10.09 7.32 19.78
C LYS A 199 -11.18 8.42 19.68
N GLY A 200 -12.42 8.04 19.35
CA GLY A 200 -13.57 8.97 19.24
C GLY A 200 -13.62 9.80 17.94
N LEU A 201 -12.67 9.60 17.02
CA LEU A 201 -12.63 10.23 15.72
C LEU A 201 -13.14 9.29 14.62
N LEU A 202 -13.69 9.87 13.55
CA LEU A 202 -14.02 9.18 12.32
C LEU A 202 -12.91 9.39 11.30
N PHE A 203 -12.15 8.35 11.03
CA PHE A 203 -11.14 8.35 9.98
C PHE A 203 -11.76 7.98 8.64
N LYS A 204 -11.42 8.78 7.62
CA LYS A 204 -11.70 8.53 6.20
C LYS A 204 -10.35 8.37 5.50
N LEU A 205 -9.99 7.14 5.17
CA LEU A 205 -8.74 6.80 4.50
C LEU A 205 -8.99 6.60 3.01
N PHE A 206 -8.28 7.36 2.19
CA PHE A 206 -8.37 7.29 0.73
C PHE A 206 -7.14 6.59 0.16
N ASP A 207 -7.31 5.34 -0.33
CA ASP A 207 -6.30 4.63 -1.12
C ASP A 207 -6.48 4.94 -2.59
N VAL A 208 -5.40 5.32 -3.24
CA VAL A 208 -5.39 5.69 -4.66
C VAL A 208 -4.34 4.89 -5.43
N GLY A 209 -4.63 4.59 -6.68
CA GLY A 209 -3.67 3.91 -7.55
C GLY A 209 -2.35 4.68 -7.64
N GLY A 210 -1.23 3.98 -7.42
CA GLY A 210 0.12 4.60 -7.38
C GLY A 210 0.87 4.57 -8.70
N GLN A 211 0.39 3.83 -9.70
CA GLN A 211 0.98 3.80 -11.04
C GLN A 211 0.85 5.17 -11.73
N LYS A 212 1.75 5.48 -12.66
CA LYS A 212 1.77 6.78 -13.36
C LYS A 212 0.41 7.12 -13.99
N SER A 213 -0.26 6.14 -14.61
CA SER A 213 -1.58 6.28 -15.24
C SER A 213 -2.73 6.63 -14.27
N GLU A 214 -2.59 6.33 -12.97
CA GLU A 214 -3.63 6.56 -11.96
C GLU A 214 -3.49 7.91 -11.25
N ARG A 215 -2.32 8.55 -11.32
CA ARG A 215 -2.00 9.75 -10.51
C ARG A 215 -2.83 10.98 -10.88
N SER A 216 -3.33 11.08 -12.11
CA SER A 216 -4.24 12.17 -12.52
C SER A 216 -5.53 12.20 -11.68
N LYS A 217 -5.95 11.05 -11.14
CA LYS A 217 -7.15 10.93 -10.31
C LYS A 217 -6.95 11.47 -8.89
N TRP A 218 -5.72 11.68 -8.43
CA TRP A 218 -5.38 12.11 -7.07
C TRP A 218 -5.96 13.47 -6.72
N ILE A 219 -6.04 14.37 -7.71
CA ILE A 219 -6.56 15.74 -7.54
C ILE A 219 -7.98 15.75 -6.92
N HIS A 220 -8.80 14.75 -7.21
CA HIS A 220 -10.16 14.64 -6.68
C HIS A 220 -10.22 14.38 -5.17
N CYS A 221 -9.10 13.98 -4.55
CA CYS A 221 -9.01 13.71 -3.12
C CYS A 221 -8.33 14.83 -2.33
N PHE A 222 -7.76 15.85 -2.98
CA PHE A 222 -6.90 16.85 -2.33
C PHE A 222 -7.64 17.81 -1.40
N ASN A 223 -8.93 18.01 -1.61
CA ASN A 223 -9.71 18.94 -0.79
C ASN A 223 -9.94 18.42 0.63
N GLY A 224 -9.69 19.26 1.64
CA GLY A 224 -9.96 18.96 3.05
C GLY A 224 -9.10 17.86 3.65
N VAL A 225 -7.91 17.58 3.13
CA VAL A 225 -7.01 16.55 3.64
C VAL A 225 -6.41 16.99 4.97
N THR A 226 -6.61 16.21 6.02
CA THR A 226 -6.03 16.46 7.35
C THR A 226 -4.55 16.08 7.38
N ALA A 227 -4.21 14.91 6.83
CA ALA A 227 -2.83 14.46 6.72
C ALA A 227 -2.63 13.56 5.49
N ILE A 228 -1.42 13.57 4.96
CA ILE A 228 -0.97 12.66 3.91
C ILE A 228 -0.07 11.61 4.54
N ILE A 229 -0.37 10.33 4.27
CA ILE A 229 0.55 9.23 4.51
C ILE A 229 1.22 8.91 3.19
N PHE A 230 2.51 9.24 3.08
CA PHE A 230 3.28 8.92 1.88
C PHE A 230 4.09 7.65 2.09
N CYS A 231 3.82 6.63 1.27
CA CYS A 231 4.38 5.29 1.40
C CYS A 231 5.50 5.06 0.39
N VAL A 232 6.67 4.65 0.88
CA VAL A 232 7.86 4.31 0.09
C VAL A 232 8.28 2.89 0.40
N ALA A 233 8.46 2.05 -0.62
CA ALA A 233 9.04 0.72 -0.45
C ALA A 233 10.57 0.82 -0.41
N MET A 234 11.16 0.72 0.78
CA MET A 234 12.64 0.79 0.91
C MET A 234 13.35 -0.34 0.17
N SER A 235 12.76 -1.54 0.14
CA SER A 235 13.33 -2.71 -0.54
C SER A 235 13.42 -2.60 -2.06
N GLU A 236 12.82 -1.57 -2.65
CA GLU A 236 12.77 -1.38 -4.11
C GLU A 236 13.86 -0.46 -4.67
N TYR A 237 14.88 -0.15 -3.86
CA TYR A 237 15.99 0.74 -4.25
C TYR A 237 16.83 0.20 -5.42
N ASP A 238 16.86 -1.11 -5.61
CA ASP A 238 17.59 -1.79 -6.69
C ASP A 238 16.70 -2.26 -7.85
N LEU A 239 15.43 -1.82 -7.88
CA LEU A 239 14.45 -2.19 -8.88
C LEU A 239 14.13 -1.03 -9.83
N THR A 240 13.72 -1.39 -11.06
CA THR A 240 13.16 -0.44 -12.04
C THR A 240 11.64 -0.48 -12.05
N LEU A 241 11.01 0.60 -12.54
CA LEU A 241 9.57 0.65 -12.73
C LEU A 241 9.09 -0.41 -13.72
N TYR A 242 7.91 -0.96 -13.44
CA TYR A 242 7.24 -1.88 -14.36
C TYR A 242 6.85 -1.22 -15.69
N GLU A 243 6.55 0.09 -15.65
CA GLU A 243 6.02 0.85 -16.78
C GLU A 243 7.07 1.18 -17.85
N ASP A 244 8.36 1.29 -17.49
CA ASP A 244 9.41 1.68 -18.43
C ASP A 244 10.71 0.86 -18.33
N GLU A 245 10.83 -0.02 -17.35
CA GLU A 245 11.97 -0.89 -17.06
C GLU A 245 13.36 -0.19 -17.00
N LYS A 246 13.38 1.13 -16.91
CA LYS A 246 14.59 1.96 -16.90
C LYS A 246 14.68 2.84 -15.64
N THR A 247 13.57 3.45 -15.25
CA THR A 247 13.53 4.36 -14.11
C THR A 247 13.66 3.59 -12.81
N ASN A 248 14.64 3.93 -11.97
CA ASN A 248 14.78 3.35 -10.64
C ASN A 248 13.57 3.73 -9.76
N ARG A 249 12.98 2.75 -9.07
CA ARG A 249 11.76 2.95 -8.26
C ARG A 249 11.96 3.90 -7.08
N MET A 250 13.14 3.89 -6.44
CA MET A 250 13.45 4.79 -5.34
C MET A 250 13.58 6.23 -5.83
N GLN A 251 14.23 6.44 -6.97
CA GLN A 251 14.36 7.76 -7.58
C GLN A 251 13.01 8.33 -8.04
N GLU A 252 12.12 7.48 -8.56
CA GLU A 252 10.75 7.87 -8.88
C GLU A 252 9.96 8.26 -7.61
N SER A 253 10.13 7.50 -6.51
CA SER A 253 9.49 7.81 -5.23
C SER A 253 9.96 9.14 -4.67
N LEU A 254 11.25 9.49 -4.79
CA LEU A 254 11.81 10.78 -4.38
C LEU A 254 11.20 11.94 -5.19
N LYS A 255 11.13 11.81 -6.52
CA LYS A 255 10.51 12.82 -7.39
C LYS A 255 9.03 13.03 -7.05
N LEU A 256 8.32 11.93 -6.81
CA LEU A 256 6.91 11.98 -6.45
C LEU A 256 6.72 12.64 -5.08
N PHE A 257 7.56 12.29 -4.09
CA PHE A 257 7.52 12.89 -2.76
C PHE A 257 7.80 14.39 -2.80
N ASP A 258 8.84 14.84 -3.54
CA ASP A 258 9.13 16.28 -3.73
C ASP A 258 7.92 17.03 -4.29
N SER A 259 7.24 16.46 -5.30
CA SER A 259 6.07 17.05 -5.91
C SER A 259 4.87 17.16 -4.96
N ILE A 260 4.69 16.20 -4.04
CA ILE A 260 3.59 16.21 -3.07
C ILE A 260 3.93 17.07 -1.86
N CYS A 261 5.12 16.88 -1.26
CA CYS A 261 5.55 17.59 -0.06
C CYS A 261 5.56 19.11 -0.26
N ASN A 262 5.95 19.56 -1.44
CA ASN A 262 6.08 20.98 -1.78
C ASN A 262 4.89 21.52 -2.60
N ASN A 263 3.80 20.75 -2.70
CA ASN A 263 2.60 21.19 -3.43
C ASN A 263 1.86 22.29 -2.66
N LYS A 264 1.41 23.31 -3.38
CA LYS A 264 0.65 24.44 -2.81
C LYS A 264 -0.64 24.04 -2.08
N TRP A 265 -1.26 22.92 -2.48
CA TRP A 265 -2.45 22.40 -1.82
C TRP A 265 -2.17 21.80 -0.43
N PHE A 266 -0.91 21.49 -0.12
CA PHE A 266 -0.51 20.78 1.10
C PHE A 266 0.43 21.59 1.99
N ILE A 267 0.43 22.92 1.86
CA ILE A 267 1.30 23.79 2.70
C ILE A 267 1.04 23.52 4.18
N ASP A 268 -0.24 23.51 4.59
CA ASP A 268 -0.66 23.32 5.99
C ASP A 268 -1.07 21.88 6.31
N THR A 269 -0.82 20.94 5.38
CA THR A 269 -1.16 19.53 5.57
C THR A 269 0.03 18.79 6.18
N SER A 270 -0.23 18.03 7.25
CA SER A 270 0.78 17.18 7.88
C SER A 270 1.22 16.06 6.93
N ILE A 271 2.53 15.89 6.80
CA ILE A 271 3.13 14.81 5.99
C ILE A 271 3.69 13.73 6.91
N ILE A 272 3.19 12.54 6.75
CA ILE A 272 3.64 11.33 7.44
C ILE A 272 4.33 10.45 6.40
N LEU A 273 5.60 10.19 6.58
CA LEU A 273 6.41 9.39 5.67
C LEU A 273 6.55 7.97 6.21
N PHE A 274 5.99 7.00 5.50
CA PHE A 274 6.18 5.59 5.78
C PHE A 274 7.29 5.03 4.91
N LEU A 275 8.45 4.77 5.50
CA LEU A 275 9.54 4.01 4.92
C LEU A 275 9.22 2.52 5.14
N ASN A 276 8.43 1.97 4.20
CA ASN A 276 7.80 0.66 4.29
C ASN A 276 8.70 -0.46 3.79
N LYS A 277 8.29 -1.71 4.06
CA LYS A 277 9.01 -2.95 3.73
C LYS A 277 10.41 -3.00 4.36
N LYS A 278 10.51 -2.51 5.61
CA LYS A 278 11.78 -2.48 6.36
C LYS A 278 12.38 -3.87 6.57
N ASP A 279 11.54 -4.88 6.68
CA ASP A 279 11.88 -6.29 6.78
C ASP A 279 12.62 -6.78 5.52
N LEU A 280 12.03 -6.61 4.36
CA LEU A 280 12.64 -6.95 3.08
C LEU A 280 13.91 -6.13 2.79
N PHE A 281 13.91 -4.86 3.20
CA PHE A 281 15.08 -4.01 3.06
C PHE A 281 16.25 -4.50 3.91
N ALA A 282 16.01 -4.93 5.15
CA ALA A 282 17.04 -5.45 6.05
C ALA A 282 17.76 -6.68 5.47
N ASP A 283 17.00 -7.56 4.80
CA ASP A 283 17.57 -8.73 4.14
C ASP A 283 18.32 -8.36 2.84
N LYS A 284 17.78 -7.43 2.07
CA LYS A 284 18.31 -7.07 0.76
C LYS A 284 19.60 -6.24 0.84
N ILE A 285 19.70 -5.30 1.80
CA ILE A 285 20.85 -4.39 1.89
C ILE A 285 22.18 -5.12 2.13
N ARG A 286 22.14 -6.34 2.67
CA ARG A 286 23.32 -7.17 2.91
C ARG A 286 23.97 -7.70 1.62
N ARG A 287 23.20 -7.79 0.53
CA ARG A 287 23.59 -8.42 -0.74
C ARG A 287 23.51 -7.52 -1.95
N SER A 288 22.76 -6.44 -1.90
CA SER A 288 22.59 -5.49 -3.00
C SER A 288 22.99 -4.09 -2.53
N PRO A 289 23.91 -3.40 -3.23
CA PRO A 289 24.44 -2.13 -2.75
C PRO A 289 23.46 -0.98 -2.94
N LEU A 290 23.36 -0.10 -1.92
CA LEU A 290 22.48 1.08 -1.97
C LEU A 290 22.89 2.07 -3.07
N THR A 291 24.14 1.98 -3.56
CA THR A 291 24.67 2.80 -4.64
C THR A 291 23.94 2.61 -5.98
N ILE A 292 23.14 1.55 -6.14
CA ILE A 292 22.26 1.37 -7.29
C ILE A 292 21.24 2.51 -7.38
N ALA A 293 20.64 2.89 -6.24
CA ALA A 293 19.73 4.04 -6.19
C ALA A 293 20.45 5.36 -5.98
N PHE A 294 21.53 5.35 -5.20
CA PHE A 294 22.27 6.54 -4.77
C PHE A 294 23.78 6.36 -5.02
N PRO A 295 24.25 6.63 -6.25
CA PRO A 295 25.67 6.48 -6.60
C PRO A 295 26.63 7.22 -5.66
N GLU A 296 26.17 8.30 -5.05
CA GLU A 296 26.93 9.12 -4.11
C GLU A 296 26.99 8.57 -2.69
N TYR A 297 26.28 7.48 -2.37
CA TYR A 297 26.27 6.89 -1.03
C TYR A 297 27.65 6.32 -0.65
N LYS A 298 28.16 6.73 0.51
CA LYS A 298 29.49 6.34 1.04
C LYS A 298 29.42 5.64 2.39
N GLY A 299 28.21 5.44 2.93
CA GLY A 299 28.00 4.76 4.22
C GLY A 299 28.18 3.24 4.13
N ALA A 300 28.15 2.58 5.27
CA ALA A 300 28.21 1.12 5.33
C ALA A 300 26.94 0.47 4.79
N GLN A 301 27.09 -0.74 4.22
CA GLN A 301 25.98 -1.57 3.73
C GLN A 301 25.26 -2.28 4.91
N THR A 302 24.88 -1.50 5.91
CA THR A 302 24.10 -1.95 7.07
C THR A 302 22.69 -1.38 7.01
N TYR A 303 21.76 -2.04 7.70
CA TYR A 303 20.40 -1.55 7.79
C TYR A 303 20.33 -0.14 8.39
N GLU A 304 21.08 0.09 9.45
CA GLU A 304 21.07 1.31 10.24
C GLU A 304 21.52 2.52 9.41
N GLU A 305 22.70 2.43 8.78
CA GLU A 305 23.23 3.55 8.00
C GLU A 305 22.45 3.76 6.70
N ALA A 306 22.13 2.68 5.98
CA ALA A 306 21.41 2.77 4.72
C ALA A 306 19.97 3.29 4.91
N SER A 307 19.24 2.84 5.94
CA SER A 307 17.89 3.33 6.22
C SER A 307 17.91 4.79 6.70
N ALA A 308 18.88 5.18 7.52
CA ALA A 308 19.07 6.57 7.94
C ALA A 308 19.37 7.49 6.74
N TYR A 309 20.16 7.01 5.78
CA TYR A 309 20.44 7.77 4.56
C TYR A 309 19.20 7.95 3.69
N ILE A 310 18.40 6.88 3.46
CA ILE A 310 17.12 6.98 2.74
C ILE A 310 16.22 8.01 3.44
N ARG A 311 16.05 7.90 4.76
CA ARG A 311 15.28 8.87 5.53
C ARG A 311 15.76 10.30 5.29
N TYR A 312 17.06 10.56 5.42
CA TYR A 312 17.66 11.87 5.17
C TYR A 312 17.34 12.38 3.77
N LYS A 313 17.45 11.54 2.73
CA LYS A 313 17.16 11.93 1.34
C LYS A 313 15.72 12.39 1.15
N PHE A 314 14.74 11.72 1.75
CA PHE A 314 13.33 12.15 1.70
C PHE A 314 13.09 13.42 2.53
N GLU A 315 13.57 13.47 3.77
CA GLU A 315 13.35 14.63 4.65
C GLU A 315 14.01 15.91 4.11
N SER A 316 15.13 15.78 3.41
CA SER A 316 15.84 16.91 2.78
C SER A 316 15.10 17.57 1.62
N LEU A 317 14.09 16.87 1.05
CA LEU A 317 13.24 17.44 -0.01
C LEU A 317 12.23 18.46 0.52
N ASN A 318 12.03 18.57 1.83
CA ASN A 318 11.12 19.55 2.42
C ASN A 318 11.67 20.97 2.31
N LYS A 319 11.19 21.74 1.34
CA LYS A 319 11.56 23.15 1.10
C LYS A 319 10.89 24.11 2.09
N GLN A 320 9.92 23.62 2.87
CA GLN A 320 9.12 24.44 3.81
C GLN A 320 9.52 24.20 5.28
N LYS A 321 10.67 23.59 5.52
CA LYS A 321 11.17 23.32 6.88
C LYS A 321 11.36 24.62 7.68
N ALA A 322 11.83 25.69 7.05
CA ALA A 322 12.01 26.99 7.68
C ALA A 322 10.70 27.65 8.11
N SER A 323 9.57 27.33 7.44
CA SER A 323 8.23 27.78 7.80
C SER A 323 7.50 26.87 8.79
N GLY A 324 8.22 25.89 9.38
CA GLY A 324 7.68 25.03 10.44
C GLY A 324 6.99 23.74 9.94
N LYS A 325 7.04 23.45 8.65
CA LYS A 325 6.48 22.19 8.14
C LYS A 325 7.37 21.01 8.53
N GLU A 326 6.81 20.07 9.27
CA GLU A 326 7.50 18.87 9.72
C GLU A 326 7.07 17.64 8.90
N ILE A 327 8.02 16.70 8.72
CA ILE A 327 7.77 15.37 8.17
C ILE A 327 7.92 14.37 9.33
N TYR A 328 6.85 13.58 9.57
CA TYR A 328 6.84 12.55 10.60
C TYR A 328 7.18 11.20 9.95
N THR A 329 8.43 10.75 10.15
CA THR A 329 8.96 9.56 9.48
C THR A 329 8.88 8.31 10.36
N HIS A 330 8.34 7.23 9.81
CA HIS A 330 8.24 5.92 10.46
C HIS A 330 8.79 4.82 9.55
N PHE A 331 9.58 3.90 10.13
CA PHE A 331 10.01 2.67 9.46
C PHE A 331 8.92 1.60 9.67
N THR A 332 8.28 1.17 8.59
CA THR A 332 7.10 0.31 8.65
C THR A 332 7.29 -1.04 7.99
N CYS A 333 6.54 -2.03 8.49
CA CYS A 333 6.28 -3.30 7.84
C CYS A 333 4.75 -3.48 7.80
N ALA A 334 4.13 -3.20 6.67
CA ALA A 334 2.67 -3.18 6.54
C ALA A 334 2.02 -4.56 6.77
N THR A 335 2.78 -5.66 6.73
CA THR A 335 2.31 -7.01 7.03
C THR A 335 2.44 -7.40 8.51
N SER A 336 3.00 -6.53 9.36
CA SER A 336 3.15 -6.75 10.81
C SER A 336 2.09 -5.97 11.59
N ASN A 337 1.16 -6.67 12.25
CA ASN A 337 0.12 -6.06 13.08
C ASN A 337 0.73 -5.16 14.16
N GLN A 338 1.67 -5.70 14.95
CA GLN A 338 2.30 -4.99 16.06
C GLN A 338 3.01 -3.72 15.60
N ASN A 339 3.72 -3.76 14.45
CA ASN A 339 4.40 -2.59 13.94
C ASN A 339 3.40 -1.51 13.48
N MET A 340 2.35 -1.91 12.77
CA MET A 340 1.37 -0.97 12.23
C MET A 340 0.48 -0.37 13.31
N GLU A 341 0.09 -1.13 14.33
CA GLU A 341 -0.66 -0.64 15.48
C GLU A 341 0.12 0.46 16.21
N PHE A 342 1.39 0.20 16.56
CA PHE A 342 2.27 1.18 17.19
C PHE A 342 2.43 2.46 16.35
N VAL A 343 2.67 2.30 15.04
CA VAL A 343 2.86 3.45 14.14
C VAL A 343 1.57 4.23 13.97
N PHE A 344 0.42 3.56 13.86
CA PHE A 344 -0.85 4.24 13.70
C PHE A 344 -1.26 5.02 14.95
N ASP A 345 -0.94 4.53 16.14
CA ASP A 345 -1.09 5.28 17.38
C ASP A 345 -0.29 6.58 17.36
N ALA A 346 0.99 6.50 16.99
CA ALA A 346 1.85 7.67 16.88
C ALA A 346 1.34 8.69 15.84
N VAL A 347 0.85 8.20 14.70
CA VAL A 347 0.23 9.04 13.65
C VAL A 347 -1.01 9.76 14.18
N THR A 348 -1.86 9.05 14.90
CA THR A 348 -3.08 9.61 15.49
C THR A 348 -2.76 10.71 16.49
N ASP A 349 -1.76 10.51 17.35
CA ASP A 349 -1.34 11.52 18.33
C ASP A 349 -0.79 12.79 17.66
N VAL A 350 -0.03 12.66 16.56
CA VAL A 350 0.42 13.80 15.75
C VAL A 350 -0.76 14.58 15.18
N ILE A 351 -1.73 13.88 14.61
CA ILE A 351 -2.93 14.49 14.00
C ILE A 351 -3.73 15.25 15.07
N LEU A 352 -3.95 14.63 16.23
CA LEU A 352 -4.68 15.25 17.34
C LEU A 352 -3.98 16.53 17.83
N ARG A 353 -2.66 16.49 18.04
CA ARG A 353 -1.88 17.67 18.45
C ARG A 353 -1.99 18.81 17.44
N ASN A 354 -1.91 18.50 16.15
CA ASN A 354 -1.97 19.51 15.10
C ASN A 354 -3.38 20.09 14.95
N ASN A 355 -4.44 19.31 15.16
CA ASN A 355 -5.82 19.79 15.16
C ASN A 355 -6.07 20.72 16.36
N ILE A 356 -5.56 20.38 17.55
CA ILE A 356 -5.67 21.24 18.75
C ILE A 356 -4.96 22.58 18.52
N LYS A 357 -3.73 22.55 17.97
CA LYS A 357 -2.99 23.81 17.65
C LYS A 357 -3.77 24.69 16.68
N LYS A 358 -4.40 24.11 15.66
CA LYS A 358 -5.21 24.87 14.69
C LYS A 358 -6.45 25.49 15.32
N SER A 359 -7.12 24.79 16.23
CA SER A 359 -8.32 25.28 16.92
C SER A 359 -8.00 26.36 17.99
N MET A 360 -6.77 26.42 18.51
CA MET A 360 -6.32 27.46 19.43
C MET A 360 -5.88 28.75 18.75
N LEU A 361 -5.65 28.72 17.45
CA LEU A 361 -5.19 29.87 16.62
C LEU A 361 -6.34 30.54 15.83
N GLN A 362 -7.54 29.97 15.90
CA GLN A 362 -8.79 30.53 15.39
C GLN A 362 -9.61 31.18 16.51
#